data_2724752477f959a9496c57e793ca7de6
#
_entry.id   2724752477f959a9496c57e793ca7de6
#
_cell.length_a   1.000
_cell.length_b   1.000
_cell.length_c   1.000
_cell.angle_alpha   90.00
_cell.angle_beta   90.00
_cell.angle_gamma   90.00
#
_symmetry.space_group_name_H-M   'P 1'
#
loop_
_entity.id
_entity.type
_entity.pdbx_description
1 polymer ?
#
loop_
_entity_poly.entity_id
_entity_poly.type
_entity_poly.pdbx_seq_one_letter_code
_entity_poly.pdbx_strand_id
1 'polypeptide(L)'
;MSGGNLLNPYRKSVCRLLCLLALTALLTTGALAATLEVDAHAVSCLSQDAFSDGASALSGIYVSAVPASSVCELRCGARSIRAGDVLPVSVLDTLTLAPSGEQEGECSLYYRPIYSNGVGIAQELRFSLLRGKNQAPSALDGALETYKNIANSGTLRVSDPDGDALTFTLVREPKRGTVELHGDGTFTYTPLENKVGKDSFSYTATDAAGNISNEACVKVRIVKPTDKAVYDDLTGSEQYLAVWLRERGVYTGKSIGGHLCFAPQEPVGRGEFLVMAMRLLGAEPDDAALASGFADETATPVWMRPYIVAALRSGAVSGAAAENGVIFRPADALTHAEAAVMVQGLLALPEAESRSVFSEEGADALPVWARGAAGALETAGIALDMSEPDAPLTRLEAASTLRQAYLLRNSSGQ
;
A
#
# COMPACT_ATOMS: atom_id res chain seq x y z
N MET A 1 36.15 -17.79 -4.52
CA MET A 1 35.03 -18.51 -3.90
C MET A 1 33.76 -17.81 -4.32
N SER A 2 32.99 -18.50 -5.13
CA SER A 2 31.88 -18.04 -5.92
C SER A 2 30.61 -17.86 -5.07
N GLY A 3 30.03 -16.70 -5.10
CA GLY A 3 28.67 -16.44 -4.61
C GLY A 3 27.71 -16.33 -5.80
N GLY A 4 27.02 -17.43 -6.12
CA GLY A 4 26.06 -17.47 -7.20
C GLY A 4 24.72 -16.86 -6.77
N ASN A 5 24.27 -15.89 -7.51
CA ASN A 5 22.91 -15.34 -7.42
C ASN A 5 21.88 -16.37 -7.93
N LEU A 6 21.14 -16.97 -7.02
CA LEU A 6 19.96 -17.80 -7.32
C LEU A 6 18.77 -16.90 -7.70
N LEU A 7 18.66 -16.54 -8.96
CA LEU A 7 17.45 -15.96 -9.53
C LEU A 7 16.38 -17.03 -9.67
N ASN A 8 15.28 -16.82 -8.98
CA ASN A 8 14.10 -17.66 -8.87
C ASN A 8 13.54 -18.08 -10.25
N PRO A 9 13.46 -19.40 -10.57
CA PRO A 9 13.04 -19.91 -11.87
C PRO A 9 11.57 -19.59 -12.24
N TYR A 10 10.74 -19.21 -11.28
CA TYR A 10 9.33 -18.89 -11.53
C TYR A 10 9.11 -17.57 -12.29
N ARG A 11 10.02 -16.61 -12.24
CA ARG A 11 9.92 -15.35 -13.01
C ARG A 11 10.16 -15.53 -14.51
N LYS A 12 10.91 -16.54 -14.92
CA LYS A 12 11.16 -16.83 -16.34
C LYS A 12 9.99 -17.54 -17.03
N SER A 13 9.18 -18.28 -16.28
CA SER A 13 8.02 -19.00 -16.83
C SER A 13 6.81 -18.10 -17.07
N VAL A 14 6.59 -17.07 -16.25
CA VAL A 14 5.45 -16.17 -16.41
C VAL A 14 5.64 -15.24 -17.63
N CYS A 15 6.87 -14.76 -17.89
CA CYS A 15 7.17 -13.97 -19.09
C CYS A 15 7.05 -14.79 -20.38
N ARG A 16 7.31 -16.12 -20.34
CA ARG A 16 7.19 -16.98 -21.52
C ARG A 16 5.75 -17.36 -21.87
N LEU A 17 4.82 -17.30 -20.92
CA LEU A 17 3.43 -17.72 -21.16
C LEU A 17 2.56 -16.60 -21.77
N LEU A 18 2.98 -15.33 -21.65
CA LEU A 18 2.30 -14.17 -22.22
C LEU A 18 2.80 -13.80 -23.63
N CYS A 19 3.91 -14.36 -24.09
CA CYS A 19 4.47 -14.09 -25.43
C CYS A 19 3.98 -15.05 -26.52
N LEU A 20 2.94 -15.86 -26.29
CA LEU A 20 2.44 -16.82 -27.27
C LEU A 20 1.12 -16.36 -27.91
N LEU A 21 1.06 -15.11 -28.37
CA LEU A 21 -0.03 -14.63 -29.22
C LEU A 21 0.51 -14.01 -30.51
N ALA A 22 0.33 -14.83 -31.53
CA ALA A 22 0.20 -14.50 -32.96
C ALA A 22 1.36 -13.77 -33.66
N LEU A 23 2.38 -14.55 -34.02
CA LEU A 23 3.23 -14.24 -35.17
C LEU A 23 2.50 -14.70 -36.46
N THR A 24 1.66 -13.89 -37.05
CA THR A 24 1.17 -14.13 -38.42
C THR A 24 2.13 -13.49 -39.41
N ALA A 25 3.16 -14.24 -39.82
CA ALA A 25 4.05 -13.83 -40.88
C ALA A 25 3.39 -14.07 -42.25
N LEU A 26 3.00 -13.00 -42.93
CA LEU A 26 2.71 -13.02 -44.36
C LEU A 26 4.00 -12.72 -45.13
N LEU A 27 4.59 -13.74 -45.74
CA LEU A 27 5.79 -13.62 -46.60
C LEU A 27 5.44 -12.91 -47.90
N THR A 28 5.76 -11.64 -48.03
CA THR A 28 5.93 -10.96 -49.32
C THR A 28 7.25 -10.21 -49.32
N THR A 29 8.03 -10.41 -50.37
CA THR A 29 9.37 -9.86 -50.63
C THR A 29 9.35 -8.32 -50.66
N GLY A 30 9.76 -7.69 -49.58
CA GLY A 30 9.91 -6.24 -49.44
C GLY A 30 9.89 -5.94 -47.95
N ALA A 31 10.85 -5.18 -47.40
CA ALA A 31 11.10 -4.92 -45.97
C ALA A 31 9.93 -5.23 -45.03
N LEU A 32 10.02 -6.34 -44.31
CA LEU A 32 8.95 -6.76 -43.40
C LEU A 32 8.86 -5.78 -42.23
N ALA A 33 7.80 -4.98 -42.20
CA ALA A 33 7.38 -4.32 -40.97
C ALA A 33 6.67 -5.39 -40.11
N ALA A 34 7.35 -5.93 -39.11
CA ALA A 34 6.72 -6.79 -38.11
C ALA A 34 5.82 -5.90 -37.23
N THR A 35 4.54 -6.28 -37.11
CA THR A 35 3.63 -5.59 -36.17
C THR A 35 3.45 -6.47 -34.95
N LEU A 36 3.73 -5.93 -33.78
CA LEU A 36 3.48 -6.57 -32.48
C LEU A 36 2.23 -5.94 -31.84
N GLU A 37 1.29 -6.77 -31.48
CA GLU A 37 0.17 -6.35 -30.64
C GLU A 37 0.64 -6.26 -29.18
N VAL A 38 0.38 -5.14 -28.55
CA VAL A 38 0.82 -4.78 -27.21
C VAL A 38 -0.37 -4.27 -26.42
N ASP A 39 -0.50 -4.70 -25.19
CA ASP A 39 -1.52 -4.18 -24.28
C ASP A 39 -1.23 -2.72 -23.93
N ALA A 40 -2.20 -1.82 -24.17
CA ALA A 40 -2.07 -0.40 -23.88
C ALA A 40 -2.01 -0.07 -22.38
N HIS A 41 -2.33 -1.04 -21.50
CA HIS A 41 -2.36 -0.88 -20.04
C HIS A 41 -1.21 -1.60 -19.33
N ALA A 42 -0.40 -2.37 -20.04
CA ALA A 42 0.65 -3.19 -19.45
C ALA A 42 2.03 -2.94 -20.10
N VAL A 43 3.07 -3.05 -19.27
CA VAL A 43 4.44 -3.07 -19.77
C VAL A 43 4.69 -4.41 -20.47
N SER A 44 5.00 -4.37 -21.75
CA SER A 44 5.27 -5.56 -22.56
C SER A 44 6.76 -5.81 -22.76
N CYS A 45 7.20 -7.04 -22.55
CA CYS A 45 8.58 -7.46 -22.83
C CYS A 45 8.74 -7.77 -24.31
N LEU A 46 9.81 -7.28 -24.91
CA LEU A 46 10.19 -7.61 -26.29
C LEU A 46 11.09 -8.83 -26.29
N SER A 47 10.97 -9.66 -27.36
CA SER A 47 11.89 -10.79 -27.58
C SER A 47 12.94 -10.40 -28.63
N GLN A 48 14.15 -10.95 -28.53
CA GLN A 48 15.17 -10.80 -29.58
C GLN A 48 14.67 -11.28 -30.94
N ASP A 49 13.71 -12.22 -30.97
CA ASP A 49 13.14 -12.75 -32.21
C ASP A 49 12.41 -11.66 -33.02
N ALA A 50 11.90 -10.60 -32.34
CA ALA A 50 11.26 -9.47 -33.02
C ALA A 50 12.23 -8.64 -33.87
N PHE A 51 13.53 -8.78 -33.64
CA PHE A 51 14.60 -8.05 -34.33
C PHE A 51 15.39 -8.91 -35.32
N SER A 52 15.07 -10.18 -35.45
CA SER A 52 15.79 -11.15 -36.29
C SER A 52 15.01 -11.45 -37.54
N ASP A 53 15.70 -11.48 -38.69
CA ASP A 53 15.18 -11.96 -39.99
C ASP A 53 15.26 -13.48 -40.11
N GLY A 54 15.84 -14.19 -39.12
CA GLY A 54 16.05 -15.62 -39.11
C GLY A 54 17.11 -16.12 -40.08
N ALA A 55 17.70 -15.25 -40.88
CA ALA A 55 18.67 -15.64 -41.92
C ALA A 55 20.13 -15.51 -41.45
N SER A 56 20.42 -14.60 -40.55
CA SER A 56 21.77 -14.32 -40.06
C SER A 56 21.84 -14.20 -38.53
N ALA A 57 22.94 -14.58 -37.92
CA ALA A 57 23.14 -14.44 -36.48
C ALA A 57 23.20 -12.95 -36.09
N LEU A 58 22.17 -12.48 -35.37
CA LEU A 58 22.09 -11.13 -34.86
C LEU A 58 23.10 -10.91 -33.72
N SER A 59 23.89 -9.85 -33.81
CA SER A 59 24.85 -9.42 -32.76
C SER A 59 24.29 -8.28 -31.91
N GLY A 60 23.36 -7.51 -32.47
CA GLY A 60 22.72 -6.40 -31.79
C GLY A 60 21.88 -5.54 -32.76
N ILE A 61 21.43 -4.40 -32.29
CA ILE A 61 20.70 -3.41 -33.10
C ILE A 61 21.26 -2.01 -32.87
N TYR A 62 21.22 -1.18 -33.91
CA TYR A 62 21.40 0.26 -33.82
C TYR A 62 20.02 0.91 -33.90
N VAL A 63 19.64 1.66 -32.87
CA VAL A 63 18.35 2.34 -32.78
C VAL A 63 18.39 3.63 -33.58
N SER A 64 17.62 3.72 -34.68
CA SER A 64 17.56 4.91 -35.53
C SER A 64 16.54 5.94 -35.08
N ALA A 65 15.38 5.47 -34.59
CA ALA A 65 14.37 6.30 -33.96
C ALA A 65 13.56 5.47 -32.96
N VAL A 66 13.13 6.10 -31.89
CA VAL A 66 12.26 5.51 -30.85
C VAL A 66 10.82 6.01 -31.02
N PRO A 67 9.82 5.29 -30.48
CA PRO A 67 8.46 5.77 -30.40
C PRO A 67 8.36 7.15 -29.73
N ALA A 68 7.31 7.90 -30.05
CA ALA A 68 7.04 9.15 -29.35
C ALA A 68 6.73 8.88 -27.89
N SER A 69 7.40 9.58 -26.97
CA SER A 69 7.25 9.39 -25.51
C SER A 69 5.84 9.70 -25.00
N SER A 70 5.04 10.41 -25.78
CA SER A 70 3.61 10.62 -25.50
C SER A 70 2.73 9.39 -25.75
N VAL A 71 3.26 8.39 -26.47
CA VAL A 71 2.51 7.16 -26.81
C VAL A 71 3.08 5.96 -26.05
N CYS A 72 4.38 5.76 -26.15
CA CYS A 72 5.04 4.67 -25.42
C CYS A 72 6.54 4.95 -25.23
N GLU A 73 7.15 4.33 -24.25
CA GLU A 73 8.56 4.45 -23.94
C GLU A 73 9.25 3.08 -24.03
N LEU A 74 10.35 3.01 -24.75
CA LEU A 74 11.19 1.81 -24.81
C LEU A 74 12.27 1.88 -23.73
N ARG A 75 12.36 0.84 -22.90
CA ARG A 75 13.28 0.78 -21.74
C ARG A 75 14.11 -0.50 -21.74
N CYS A 76 15.29 -0.40 -21.14
CA CYS A 76 16.10 -1.54 -20.72
C CYS A 76 16.36 -1.43 -19.21
N GLY A 77 15.60 -2.18 -18.41
CA GLY A 77 15.54 -1.97 -16.97
C GLY A 77 15.02 -0.58 -16.63
N ALA A 78 15.75 0.20 -15.84
CA ALA A 78 15.42 1.58 -15.50
C ALA A 78 15.83 2.63 -16.54
N ARG A 79 16.61 2.22 -17.58
CA ARG A 79 17.13 3.16 -18.59
C ARG A 79 16.19 3.27 -19.79
N SER A 80 15.78 4.47 -20.13
CA SER A 80 15.10 4.76 -21.40
C SER A 80 16.05 4.67 -22.59
N ILE A 81 15.61 4.00 -23.64
CA ILE A 81 16.36 3.87 -24.89
C ILE A 81 16.12 5.10 -25.76
N ARG A 82 17.18 5.54 -26.44
CA ARG A 82 17.15 6.74 -27.29
C ARG A 82 17.66 6.43 -28.70
N ALA A 83 17.32 7.27 -29.66
CA ALA A 83 17.92 7.26 -30.98
C ALA A 83 19.45 7.41 -30.87
N GLY A 84 20.19 6.59 -31.60
CA GLY A 84 21.65 6.52 -31.52
C GLY A 84 22.19 5.41 -30.60
N ASP A 85 21.36 4.78 -29.76
CA ASP A 85 21.79 3.69 -28.92
C ASP A 85 22.14 2.43 -29.74
N VAL A 86 23.21 1.75 -29.30
CA VAL A 86 23.59 0.43 -29.81
C VAL A 86 23.29 -0.59 -28.72
N LEU A 87 22.41 -1.53 -29.00
CA LEU A 87 21.97 -2.55 -28.07
C LEU A 87 22.53 -3.91 -28.51
N PRO A 88 23.39 -4.55 -27.70
CA PRO A 88 23.88 -5.90 -28.01
C PRO A 88 22.75 -6.93 -27.85
N VAL A 89 22.83 -8.04 -28.55
CA VAL A 89 21.80 -9.11 -28.53
C VAL A 89 21.47 -9.58 -27.14
N SER A 90 22.45 -9.58 -26.23
CA SER A 90 22.27 -10.04 -24.83
C SER A 90 21.27 -9.22 -24.00
N VAL A 91 20.92 -8.01 -24.42
CA VAL A 91 19.96 -7.16 -23.72
C VAL A 91 18.60 -7.08 -24.42
N LEU A 92 18.46 -7.60 -25.64
CA LEU A 92 17.22 -7.48 -26.41
C LEU A 92 16.02 -8.15 -25.72
N ASP A 93 16.22 -9.29 -25.05
CA ASP A 93 15.19 -9.98 -24.26
C ASP A 93 14.84 -9.26 -22.94
N THR A 94 15.56 -8.20 -22.58
CA THR A 94 15.29 -7.38 -21.41
C THR A 94 14.62 -6.04 -21.75
N LEU A 95 14.40 -5.80 -23.05
CA LEU A 95 13.70 -4.60 -23.49
C LEU A 95 12.23 -4.67 -23.13
N THR A 96 11.72 -3.55 -22.66
CA THR A 96 10.31 -3.39 -22.32
C THR A 96 9.75 -2.19 -23.04
N LEU A 97 8.52 -2.31 -23.52
CA LEU A 97 7.71 -1.22 -24.03
C LEU A 97 6.69 -0.83 -22.97
N ALA A 98 6.76 0.39 -22.49
CA ALA A 98 5.85 0.95 -21.50
C ALA A 98 4.93 1.97 -22.18
N PRO A 99 3.62 1.71 -22.32
CA PRO A 99 2.66 2.70 -22.81
C PRO A 99 2.63 3.92 -21.88
N SER A 100 2.46 5.11 -22.47
CA SER A 100 2.44 6.39 -21.74
C SER A 100 1.01 6.90 -21.46
N GLY A 101 -0.01 6.12 -21.84
CA GLY A 101 -1.43 6.46 -21.66
C GLY A 101 -2.32 5.27 -22.01
N GLU A 102 -3.60 5.43 -21.75
CA GLU A 102 -4.63 4.39 -21.94
C GLU A 102 -5.23 4.38 -23.34
N GLN A 103 -4.60 5.06 -24.32
CA GLN A 103 -5.15 5.20 -25.67
C GLN A 103 -4.64 4.11 -26.59
N GLU A 104 -5.57 3.51 -27.33
CA GLU A 104 -5.23 2.68 -28.49
C GLU A 104 -4.50 3.51 -29.53
N GLY A 105 -3.54 2.90 -30.18
CA GLY A 105 -2.76 3.60 -31.20
C GLY A 105 -1.66 2.76 -31.80
N GLU A 106 -0.94 3.34 -32.71
CA GLU A 106 0.23 2.72 -33.30
C GLU A 106 1.47 3.56 -32.99
N CYS A 107 2.57 2.88 -32.71
CA CYS A 107 3.89 3.52 -32.63
C CYS A 107 4.95 2.62 -33.26
N SER A 108 6.11 3.18 -33.62
CA SER A 108 7.14 2.44 -34.34
C SER A 108 8.52 2.69 -33.76
N LEU A 109 9.31 1.61 -33.72
CA LEU A 109 10.75 1.63 -33.49
C LEU A 109 11.45 1.43 -34.82
N TYR A 110 12.35 2.33 -35.16
CA TYR A 110 13.21 2.19 -36.34
C TYR A 110 14.61 1.77 -35.89
N TYR A 111 15.13 0.69 -36.49
CA TYR A 111 16.44 0.15 -36.12
C TYR A 111 17.18 -0.42 -37.33
N ARG A 112 18.48 -0.63 -37.16
CA ARG A 112 19.31 -1.40 -38.10
C ARG A 112 19.88 -2.60 -37.37
N PRO A 113 19.65 -3.82 -37.86
CA PRO A 113 20.27 -5.00 -37.27
C PRO A 113 21.78 -5.02 -37.50
N ILE A 114 22.52 -5.46 -36.51
CA ILE A 114 23.99 -5.62 -36.58
C ILE A 114 24.30 -7.10 -36.61
N TYR A 115 24.98 -7.51 -37.63
CA TYR A 115 25.44 -8.87 -37.84
C TYR A 115 26.97 -8.93 -37.76
N SER A 116 27.55 -10.13 -37.71
CA SER A 116 29.00 -10.34 -37.73
C SER A 116 29.69 -9.78 -39.00
N ASN A 117 28.97 -9.68 -40.12
CA ASN A 117 29.43 -9.20 -41.40
C ASN A 117 29.10 -7.75 -41.72
N GLY A 118 28.47 -7.02 -40.81
CA GLY A 118 28.13 -5.60 -40.95
C GLY A 118 26.77 -5.20 -40.45
N VAL A 119 26.36 -3.97 -40.79
CA VAL A 119 25.09 -3.40 -40.40
C VAL A 119 24.09 -3.56 -41.54
N GLY A 120 22.90 -4.09 -41.22
CA GLY A 120 21.84 -4.30 -42.16
C GLY A 120 21.09 -3.02 -42.56
N ILE A 121 20.10 -3.14 -43.42
CA ILE A 121 19.21 -2.07 -43.83
C ILE A 121 18.30 -1.61 -42.68
N ALA A 122 17.80 -0.40 -42.72
CA ALA A 122 16.84 0.09 -41.73
C ALA A 122 15.56 -0.72 -41.80
N GLN A 123 15.07 -1.10 -40.60
CA GLN A 123 13.84 -1.85 -40.41
C GLN A 123 12.90 -1.09 -39.48
N GLU A 124 11.63 -1.36 -39.61
CA GLU A 124 10.56 -0.83 -38.76
C GLU A 124 9.92 -1.96 -37.98
N LEU A 125 9.86 -1.81 -36.65
CA LEU A 125 9.06 -2.64 -35.77
C LEU A 125 7.86 -1.80 -35.32
N ARG A 126 6.67 -2.18 -35.75
CA ARG A 126 5.43 -1.51 -35.37
C ARG A 126 4.84 -2.14 -34.13
N PHE A 127 4.27 -1.30 -33.28
CA PHE A 127 3.51 -1.71 -32.11
C PHE A 127 2.07 -1.21 -32.31
N SER A 128 1.12 -2.14 -32.26
CA SER A 128 -0.29 -1.83 -32.20
C SER A 128 -0.72 -1.93 -30.75
N LEU A 129 -0.94 -0.77 -30.11
CA LEU A 129 -1.43 -0.67 -28.74
C LEU A 129 -2.93 -0.95 -28.75
N LEU A 130 -3.30 -2.13 -28.30
CA LEU A 130 -4.69 -2.55 -28.21
C LEU A 130 -5.15 -2.48 -26.76
N ARG A 131 -6.35 -2.02 -26.55
CA ARG A 131 -6.97 -2.14 -25.24
C ARG A 131 -7.23 -3.60 -24.98
N GLY A 132 -6.64 -4.16 -23.92
CA GLY A 132 -6.92 -5.50 -23.46
C GLY A 132 -8.45 -5.68 -23.28
N LYS A 133 -8.97 -6.88 -23.46
CA LYS A 133 -10.39 -7.12 -23.19
C LYS A 133 -10.62 -6.86 -21.71
N ASN A 134 -11.42 -5.84 -21.40
CA ASN A 134 -11.77 -5.47 -20.05
C ASN A 134 -12.25 -6.70 -19.24
N GLN A 135 -11.69 -6.90 -18.06
CA GLN A 135 -11.97 -8.00 -17.17
C GLN A 135 -12.92 -7.56 -16.07
N ALA A 136 -13.77 -8.46 -15.61
CA ALA A 136 -14.67 -8.17 -14.52
C ALA A 136 -13.89 -8.04 -13.18
N PRO A 137 -14.32 -7.14 -12.30
CA PRO A 137 -13.74 -7.05 -10.96
C PRO A 137 -13.98 -8.34 -10.15
N SER A 138 -13.13 -8.57 -9.15
CA SER A 138 -13.23 -9.71 -8.23
C SER A 138 -13.49 -9.21 -6.82
N ALA A 139 -14.62 -9.62 -6.23
CA ALA A 139 -14.99 -9.27 -4.87
C ALA A 139 -14.68 -10.42 -3.90
N LEU A 140 -14.19 -10.09 -2.71
CA LEU A 140 -13.80 -11.03 -1.66
C LEU A 140 -14.64 -10.84 -0.40
N ASP A 141 -14.88 -11.96 0.29
CA ASP A 141 -15.56 -11.93 1.59
C ASP A 141 -14.80 -11.05 2.61
N GLY A 142 -15.58 -10.36 3.43
CA GLY A 142 -15.08 -9.50 4.49
C GLY A 142 -15.67 -9.84 5.85
N ALA A 143 -15.17 -9.16 6.87
CA ALA A 143 -15.72 -9.23 8.22
C ALA A 143 -15.63 -7.86 8.90
N LEU A 144 -16.64 -7.56 9.71
CA LEU A 144 -16.70 -6.36 10.54
C LEU A 144 -17.14 -6.74 11.95
N GLU A 145 -16.49 -6.17 12.96
CA GLU A 145 -16.97 -6.23 14.34
C GLU A 145 -17.42 -4.84 14.76
N THR A 146 -18.55 -4.75 15.42
CA THR A 146 -18.99 -3.53 16.05
C THR A 146 -19.63 -3.81 17.40
N TYR A 147 -19.93 -2.75 18.16
CA TYR A 147 -20.62 -2.86 19.44
C TYR A 147 -22.12 -2.55 19.29
N LYS A 148 -22.91 -3.08 20.24
CA LYS A 148 -24.35 -2.80 20.36
C LYS A 148 -24.61 -1.30 20.31
N ASN A 149 -25.48 -0.88 19.41
CA ASN A 149 -25.89 0.52 19.20
C ASN A 149 -24.75 1.45 18.72
N ILE A 150 -23.64 0.92 18.27
CA ILE A 150 -22.50 1.72 17.79
C ILE A 150 -22.25 1.38 16.33
N ALA A 151 -22.29 2.40 15.46
CA ALA A 151 -21.93 2.25 14.06
C ALA A 151 -20.43 1.98 13.93
N ASN A 152 -20.05 1.22 12.89
CA ASN A 152 -18.66 1.03 12.53
C ASN A 152 -18.50 0.98 11.01
N SER A 153 -17.36 1.46 10.52
CA SER A 153 -17.04 1.48 9.11
C SER A 153 -16.02 0.43 8.75
N GLY A 154 -16.07 -0.01 7.51
CA GLY A 154 -15.12 -0.95 6.94
C GLY A 154 -14.90 -0.64 5.46
N THR A 155 -14.01 -1.40 4.81
CA THR A 155 -13.72 -1.31 3.39
C THR A 155 -14.09 -2.61 2.71
N LEU A 156 -14.77 -2.52 1.57
CA LEU A 156 -15.06 -3.65 0.70
C LEU A 156 -13.75 -4.15 0.07
N ARG A 157 -13.62 -5.47 -0.01
CA ARG A 157 -12.41 -6.11 -0.54
C ARG A 157 -12.65 -6.47 -2.00
N VAL A 158 -12.24 -5.58 -2.90
CA VAL A 158 -12.39 -5.75 -4.34
C VAL A 158 -11.07 -5.45 -5.02
N SER A 159 -10.78 -6.18 -6.08
CA SER A 159 -9.69 -5.86 -7.00
C SER A 159 -10.22 -5.91 -8.44
N ASP A 160 -9.79 -4.95 -9.23
CA ASP A 160 -10.02 -4.93 -10.66
C ASP A 160 -8.68 -5.15 -11.38
N PRO A 161 -8.59 -6.10 -12.32
CA PRO A 161 -7.33 -6.36 -13.03
C PRO A 161 -6.89 -5.21 -13.93
N ASP A 162 -7.83 -4.42 -14.43
CA ASP A 162 -7.59 -3.31 -15.35
C ASP A 162 -7.45 -1.97 -14.60
N GLY A 163 -7.72 -1.97 -13.28
CA GLY A 163 -7.62 -0.78 -12.43
C GLY A 163 -8.76 0.21 -12.62
N ASP A 164 -9.89 -0.24 -13.16
CA ASP A 164 -11.04 0.60 -13.44
C ASP A 164 -11.69 1.17 -12.17
N ALA A 165 -12.36 2.31 -12.33
CA ALA A 165 -13.21 2.87 -11.29
C ALA A 165 -14.42 1.96 -11.05
N LEU A 166 -14.67 1.62 -9.78
CA LEU A 166 -15.70 0.69 -9.39
C LEU A 166 -16.91 1.38 -8.77
N THR A 167 -18.09 0.84 -9.05
CA THR A 167 -19.33 1.17 -8.35
C THR A 167 -19.81 -0.03 -7.55
N PHE A 168 -20.41 0.20 -6.37
CA PHE A 168 -20.78 -0.86 -5.44
C PHE A 168 -22.29 -0.95 -5.27
N THR A 169 -22.81 -2.17 -5.29
CA THR A 169 -24.25 -2.43 -5.13
C THR A 169 -24.49 -3.42 -4.01
N LEU A 170 -25.39 -3.07 -3.09
CA LEU A 170 -25.85 -3.97 -2.04
C LEU A 170 -26.81 -5.00 -2.63
N VAL A 171 -26.46 -6.29 -2.55
CA VAL A 171 -27.27 -7.41 -3.08
C VAL A 171 -28.23 -7.92 -2.00
N ARG A 172 -27.74 -8.07 -0.79
CA ARG A 172 -28.53 -8.54 0.36
C ARG A 172 -28.32 -7.66 1.55
N GLU A 173 -29.42 -7.14 2.07
CA GLU A 173 -29.40 -6.31 3.28
C GLU A 173 -29.17 -7.15 4.55
N PRO A 174 -28.55 -6.55 5.58
CA PRO A 174 -28.43 -7.18 6.88
C PRO A 174 -29.79 -7.21 7.60
N LYS A 175 -29.93 -8.12 8.57
CA LYS A 175 -31.17 -8.30 9.34
C LYS A 175 -31.17 -7.59 10.70
N ARG A 176 -29.99 -7.19 11.17
CA ARG A 176 -29.79 -6.62 12.51
C ARG A 176 -29.21 -5.22 12.49
N GLY A 177 -29.06 -4.63 11.32
CA GLY A 177 -28.50 -3.30 11.07
C GLY A 177 -28.92 -2.77 9.73
N THR A 178 -28.35 -1.62 9.39
CA THR A 178 -28.37 -1.02 8.06
C THR A 178 -26.97 -0.85 7.54
N VAL A 179 -26.79 -0.84 6.22
CA VAL A 179 -25.50 -0.60 5.57
C VAL A 179 -25.65 0.56 4.61
N GLU A 180 -24.72 1.48 4.68
CA GLU A 180 -24.52 2.54 3.70
C GLU A 180 -23.20 2.27 2.97
N LEU A 181 -23.26 2.12 1.63
CA LEU A 181 -22.09 1.93 0.77
C LEU A 181 -21.66 3.29 0.23
N HIS A 182 -20.34 3.55 0.22
CA HIS A 182 -19.76 4.78 -0.31
C HIS A 182 -19.02 4.49 -1.63
N GLY A 183 -18.90 5.53 -2.47
CA GLY A 183 -18.30 5.40 -3.80
C GLY A 183 -16.80 5.04 -3.81
N ASP A 184 -16.11 5.28 -2.70
CA ASP A 184 -14.70 4.92 -2.49
C ASP A 184 -14.47 3.46 -2.04
N GLY A 185 -15.54 2.66 -1.98
CA GLY A 185 -15.49 1.28 -1.51
C GLY A 185 -15.52 1.12 0.01
N THR A 186 -15.67 2.20 0.76
CA THR A 186 -15.96 2.12 2.19
C THR A 186 -17.45 1.87 2.43
N PHE A 187 -17.78 1.38 3.60
CA PHE A 187 -19.17 1.22 4.04
C PHE A 187 -19.32 1.52 5.52
N THR A 188 -20.51 1.94 5.92
CA THR A 188 -20.88 2.12 7.33
C THR A 188 -21.99 1.17 7.69
N TYR A 189 -21.75 0.30 8.68
CA TYR A 189 -22.78 -0.57 9.27
C TYR A 189 -23.29 0.02 10.58
N THR A 190 -24.61 0.22 10.68
CA THR A 190 -25.27 0.73 11.89
C THR A 190 -26.18 -0.35 12.46
N PRO A 191 -25.87 -0.92 13.65
CA PRO A 191 -26.75 -1.88 14.30
C PRO A 191 -28.13 -1.28 14.61
N LEU A 192 -29.19 -2.04 14.37
CA LEU A 192 -30.51 -1.70 14.91
C LEU A 192 -30.48 -1.67 16.43
N GLU A 193 -31.36 -0.88 17.00
CA GLU A 193 -31.41 -0.64 18.43
C GLU A 193 -31.42 -1.97 19.23
N ASN A 194 -30.53 -2.06 20.20
CA ASN A 194 -30.40 -3.17 21.13
C ASN A 194 -30.05 -4.56 20.51
N LYS A 195 -29.76 -4.63 19.22
CA LYS A 195 -29.34 -5.90 18.58
C LYS A 195 -27.90 -6.27 18.95
N VAL A 196 -27.67 -7.58 19.07
CA VAL A 196 -26.37 -8.23 19.26
C VAL A 196 -26.33 -9.53 18.49
N GLY A 197 -25.13 -10.08 18.29
CA GLY A 197 -24.91 -11.39 17.65
C GLY A 197 -24.40 -11.24 16.21
N LYS A 198 -24.61 -12.29 15.41
CA LYS A 198 -24.11 -12.35 14.02
C LYS A 198 -25.13 -11.76 13.05
N ASP A 199 -24.62 -11.06 12.06
CA ASP A 199 -25.36 -10.54 10.91
C ASP A 199 -24.50 -10.67 9.65
N SER A 200 -25.03 -10.32 8.50
CA SER A 200 -24.26 -10.29 7.25
C SER A 200 -25.02 -9.51 6.19
N PHE A 201 -24.28 -8.94 5.26
CA PHE A 201 -24.79 -8.39 4.01
C PHE A 201 -23.93 -8.88 2.84
N SER A 202 -24.42 -8.76 1.62
CA SER A 202 -23.63 -9.10 0.43
C SER A 202 -23.65 -7.96 -0.58
N TYR A 203 -22.61 -7.90 -1.41
CA TYR A 203 -22.40 -6.84 -2.37
C TYR A 203 -21.79 -7.37 -3.65
N THR A 204 -21.90 -6.57 -4.71
CA THR A 204 -21.15 -6.71 -5.97
C THR A 204 -20.48 -5.39 -6.30
N ALA A 205 -19.42 -5.47 -7.09
CA ALA A 205 -18.78 -4.33 -7.72
C ALA A 205 -19.00 -4.37 -9.23
N THR A 206 -19.14 -3.20 -9.86
CA THR A 206 -19.30 -3.05 -11.30
C THR A 206 -18.27 -2.07 -11.80
N ASP A 207 -17.52 -2.42 -12.85
CA ASP A 207 -16.53 -1.59 -13.50
C ASP A 207 -17.15 -0.54 -14.45
N ALA A 208 -16.32 0.31 -15.05
CA ALA A 208 -16.76 1.34 -15.97
C ALA A 208 -17.35 0.78 -17.28
N ALA A 209 -17.01 -0.46 -17.67
CA ALA A 209 -17.53 -1.12 -18.85
C ALA A 209 -18.84 -1.89 -18.60
N GLY A 210 -19.28 -1.97 -17.32
CA GLY A 210 -20.50 -2.63 -16.91
C GLY A 210 -20.34 -4.12 -16.57
N ASN A 211 -19.11 -4.65 -16.44
CA ASN A 211 -18.91 -6.01 -15.97
C ASN A 211 -19.08 -6.06 -14.45
N ILE A 212 -19.77 -7.09 -13.99
CA ILE A 212 -20.14 -7.26 -12.57
C ILE A 212 -19.28 -8.36 -11.96
N SER A 213 -18.78 -8.11 -10.74
CA SER A 213 -18.03 -9.09 -9.95
C SER A 213 -18.90 -10.27 -9.50
N ASN A 214 -18.26 -11.29 -8.94
CA ASN A 214 -18.96 -12.25 -8.09
C ASN A 214 -19.60 -11.55 -6.88
N GLU A 215 -20.69 -12.12 -6.33
CA GLU A 215 -21.26 -11.71 -5.05
C GLU A 215 -20.31 -12.09 -3.91
N ALA A 216 -19.99 -11.13 -3.04
CA ALA A 216 -19.18 -11.33 -1.85
C ALA A 216 -19.96 -10.97 -0.58
N CYS A 217 -19.64 -11.62 0.52
CA CYS A 217 -20.37 -11.50 1.79
C CYS A 217 -19.50 -10.83 2.85
N VAL A 218 -20.03 -9.82 3.52
CA VAL A 218 -19.43 -9.23 4.73
C VAL A 218 -20.16 -9.79 5.94
N LYS A 219 -19.41 -10.53 6.79
CA LYS A 219 -19.91 -11.07 8.06
C LYS A 219 -19.76 -10.02 9.14
N VAL A 220 -20.85 -9.70 9.82
CA VAL A 220 -20.87 -8.71 10.90
C VAL A 220 -21.06 -9.39 12.25
N ARG A 221 -20.25 -9.00 13.22
CA ARG A 221 -20.38 -9.41 14.62
C ARG A 221 -20.71 -8.21 15.48
N ILE A 222 -21.90 -8.20 16.09
CA ILE A 222 -22.35 -7.15 17.01
C ILE A 222 -22.10 -7.66 18.44
N VAL A 223 -21.15 -7.05 19.13
CA VAL A 223 -20.74 -7.44 20.49
C VAL A 223 -21.42 -6.53 21.52
N LYS A 224 -21.81 -7.10 22.66
CA LYS A 224 -22.25 -6.29 23.78
C LYS A 224 -21.02 -5.78 24.54
N PRO A 225 -20.80 -4.45 24.66
CA PRO A 225 -19.69 -3.93 25.43
C PRO A 225 -19.87 -4.28 26.91
N THR A 226 -18.75 -4.48 27.62
CA THR A 226 -18.75 -4.77 29.06
C THR A 226 -19.11 -3.52 29.86
N ASP A 227 -18.67 -2.36 29.36
CA ASP A 227 -18.98 -1.04 29.91
C ASP A 227 -19.99 -0.34 29.01
N LYS A 228 -20.95 0.37 29.62
CA LYS A 228 -21.96 1.16 28.91
C LYS A 228 -21.49 2.59 28.62
N ALA A 229 -20.19 2.85 28.68
CA ALA A 229 -19.66 4.17 28.42
C ALA A 229 -19.99 4.64 27.00
N VAL A 230 -20.56 5.81 26.90
CA VAL A 230 -20.77 6.55 25.66
C VAL A 230 -19.99 7.84 25.82
N TYR A 231 -19.23 8.20 24.80
CA TYR A 231 -18.46 9.45 24.79
C TYR A 231 -19.32 10.55 24.19
N ASP A 232 -19.48 11.64 24.92
CA ASP A 232 -20.40 12.73 24.54
C ASP A 232 -19.87 13.59 23.39
N ASP A 233 -18.58 13.48 23.10
CA ASP A 233 -17.86 14.23 22.08
C ASP A 233 -17.55 13.42 20.81
N LEU A 234 -18.12 12.23 20.66
CA LEU A 234 -17.94 11.38 19.48
C LEU A 234 -19.27 11.03 18.82
N THR A 235 -19.21 10.77 17.51
CA THR A 235 -20.37 10.36 16.73
C THR A 235 -20.03 9.16 15.83
N GLY A 236 -21.05 8.45 15.37
CA GLY A 236 -20.91 7.39 14.37
C GLY A 236 -19.83 6.36 14.69
N SER A 237 -18.95 6.09 13.71
CA SER A 237 -17.89 5.09 13.81
C SER A 237 -16.72 5.47 14.74
N GLU A 238 -16.58 6.75 15.10
CA GLU A 238 -15.55 7.20 16.05
C GLU A 238 -15.82 6.62 17.45
N GLN A 239 -17.11 6.50 17.84
CA GLN A 239 -17.51 5.83 19.09
C GLN A 239 -16.95 4.40 19.16
N TYR A 240 -16.89 3.68 18.02
CA TYR A 240 -16.35 2.34 17.99
C TYR A 240 -14.88 2.28 18.41
N LEU A 241 -14.04 3.17 17.89
CA LEU A 241 -12.61 3.21 18.23
C LEU A 241 -12.40 3.51 19.72
N ALA A 242 -13.15 4.46 20.26
CA ALA A 242 -13.04 4.83 21.66
C ALA A 242 -13.47 3.70 22.60
N VAL A 243 -14.62 3.07 22.33
CA VAL A 243 -15.09 1.91 23.09
C VAL A 243 -14.14 0.72 22.92
N TRP A 244 -13.59 0.51 21.73
CA TRP A 244 -12.64 -0.56 21.46
C TRP A 244 -11.35 -0.44 22.28
N LEU A 245 -10.80 0.79 22.45
CA LEU A 245 -9.65 1.05 23.32
C LEU A 245 -10.01 0.89 24.81
N ARG A 246 -11.21 1.34 25.19
CA ARG A 246 -11.70 1.22 26.56
C ARG A 246 -11.89 -0.23 27.01
N GLU A 247 -12.51 -1.06 26.18
CA GLU A 247 -12.72 -2.50 26.42
C GLU A 247 -11.37 -3.26 26.60
N ARG A 248 -10.28 -2.71 26.06
CA ARG A 248 -8.91 -3.25 26.20
C ARG A 248 -8.11 -2.61 27.35
N GLY A 249 -8.74 -1.68 28.08
CA GLY A 249 -8.09 -0.98 29.20
C GLY A 249 -6.95 -0.05 28.76
N VAL A 250 -6.90 0.33 27.48
CA VAL A 250 -5.82 1.16 26.90
C VAL A 250 -6.09 2.64 27.15
N TYR A 251 -7.31 3.09 26.87
CA TYR A 251 -7.73 4.45 27.12
C TYR A 251 -9.20 4.50 27.54
N THR A 252 -9.50 5.17 28.66
CA THR A 252 -10.83 5.17 29.25
C THR A 252 -11.59 6.49 29.14
N GLY A 253 -10.96 7.51 28.53
CA GLY A 253 -11.51 8.84 28.40
C GLY A 253 -11.22 9.75 29.61
N LYS A 254 -11.66 10.98 29.49
CA LYS A 254 -11.56 12.04 30.50
C LYS A 254 -12.94 12.50 30.95
N SER A 255 -13.12 12.86 32.22
CA SER A 255 -14.33 13.53 32.66
C SER A 255 -14.13 15.05 32.55
N ILE A 256 -14.92 15.68 31.71
CA ILE A 256 -14.89 17.14 31.48
C ILE A 256 -16.29 17.68 31.76
N GLY A 257 -16.46 18.51 32.80
CA GLY A 257 -17.75 19.07 33.16
C GLY A 257 -18.83 18.04 33.54
N GLY A 258 -18.46 16.83 33.95
CA GLY A 258 -19.37 15.72 34.26
C GLY A 258 -19.70 14.82 33.04
N HIS A 259 -19.21 15.17 31.86
CA HIS A 259 -19.34 14.41 30.61
C HIS A 259 -18.13 13.51 30.40
N LEU A 260 -18.36 12.31 29.88
CA LEU A 260 -17.28 11.42 29.47
C LEU A 260 -16.83 11.80 28.05
N CYS A 261 -15.61 12.28 27.92
CA CYS A 261 -15.05 12.73 26.64
C CYS A 261 -13.84 11.88 26.22
N PHE A 262 -13.76 11.62 24.96
CA PHE A 262 -12.59 10.99 24.31
C PHE A 262 -11.53 12.03 23.96
N ALA A 263 -11.97 13.24 23.64
CA ALA A 263 -11.17 14.37 23.15
C ALA A 263 -10.42 14.03 21.84
N PRO A 264 -11.15 13.74 20.75
CA PRO A 264 -10.60 13.16 19.52
C PRO A 264 -9.54 14.04 18.85
N GLN A 265 -9.68 15.37 18.95
CA GLN A 265 -8.78 16.35 18.33
C GLN A 265 -7.61 16.79 19.23
N GLU A 266 -7.58 16.33 20.49
CA GLU A 266 -6.42 16.62 21.33
C GLU A 266 -5.18 15.85 20.85
N PRO A 267 -4.00 16.50 20.78
CA PRO A 267 -2.74 15.83 20.52
C PRO A 267 -2.44 14.77 21.58
N VAL A 268 -1.87 13.66 21.16
CA VAL A 268 -1.39 12.61 22.08
C VAL A 268 0.06 12.86 22.42
N GLY A 269 0.39 12.78 23.72
CA GLY A 269 1.77 12.88 24.18
C GLY A 269 2.60 11.66 23.78
N ARG A 270 3.89 11.88 23.51
CA ARG A 270 4.84 10.84 23.08
C ARG A 270 4.88 9.64 24.03
N GLY A 271 4.92 9.89 25.32
CA GLY A 271 4.89 8.84 26.34
C GLY A 271 3.54 8.15 26.46
N GLU A 272 2.43 8.90 26.34
CA GLU A 272 1.07 8.35 26.37
C GLU A 272 0.87 7.38 25.21
N PHE A 273 1.23 7.78 23.99
CA PHE A 273 1.14 6.93 22.81
C PHE A 273 1.96 5.64 22.94
N LEU A 274 3.22 5.76 23.43
CA LEU A 274 4.08 4.60 23.64
C LEU A 274 3.44 3.57 24.57
N VAL A 275 2.93 4.04 25.71
CA VAL A 275 2.29 3.13 26.69
C VAL A 275 1.03 2.49 26.11
N MET A 276 0.19 3.29 25.41
CA MET A 276 -1.00 2.78 24.72
C MET A 276 -0.62 1.70 23.71
N ALA A 277 0.38 1.95 22.86
CA ALA A 277 0.86 1.03 21.85
C ALA A 277 1.40 -0.27 22.47
N MET A 278 2.28 -0.16 23.46
CA MET A 278 2.88 -1.35 24.10
C MET A 278 1.83 -2.21 24.80
N ARG A 279 0.91 -1.61 25.56
CA ARG A 279 -0.17 -2.35 26.22
C ARG A 279 -1.06 -3.08 25.21
N LEU A 280 -1.40 -2.40 24.12
CA LEU A 280 -2.26 -2.96 23.09
C LEU A 280 -1.58 -4.08 22.30
N LEU A 281 -0.29 -3.91 22.00
CA LEU A 281 0.51 -4.91 21.29
C LEU A 281 1.07 -6.01 22.20
N GLY A 282 0.74 -5.99 23.51
CA GLY A 282 1.18 -7.01 24.45
C GLY A 282 2.71 -7.02 24.66
N ALA A 283 3.34 -5.85 24.58
CA ALA A 283 4.74 -5.69 24.95
C ALA A 283 4.84 -5.48 26.48
N GLU A 284 5.61 -6.33 27.13
CA GLU A 284 5.73 -6.29 28.59
C GLU A 284 6.60 -5.12 29.03
N PRO A 285 6.21 -4.39 30.09
CA PRO A 285 7.05 -3.38 30.71
C PRO A 285 8.24 -4.02 31.42
N ASP A 286 9.32 -3.29 31.59
CA ASP A 286 10.45 -3.71 32.42
C ASP A 286 10.25 -3.23 33.86
N ASP A 287 9.53 -3.99 34.66
CA ASP A 287 9.20 -3.64 36.04
C ASP A 287 10.43 -3.54 36.97
N ALA A 288 11.57 -4.08 36.55
CA ALA A 288 12.84 -3.94 37.29
C ALA A 288 13.55 -2.61 36.98
N ALA A 289 13.10 -1.87 35.99
CA ALA A 289 13.74 -0.62 35.59
C ALA A 289 13.34 0.53 36.53
N LEU A 290 14.29 1.02 37.30
CA LEU A 290 14.12 2.18 38.20
C LEU A 290 14.31 3.52 37.49
N ALA A 291 15.09 3.52 36.41
CA ALA A 291 15.39 4.71 35.62
C ALA A 291 15.49 4.38 34.13
N SER A 292 15.09 5.33 33.28
CA SER A 292 15.16 5.20 31.84
C SER A 292 16.53 5.53 31.26
N GLY A 293 17.34 6.29 32.03
CA GLY A 293 18.63 6.80 31.57
C GLY A 293 18.56 8.06 30.73
N PHE A 294 17.37 8.57 30.48
CA PHE A 294 17.18 9.84 29.77
C PHE A 294 17.47 11.06 30.72
N ALA A 295 18.01 12.11 30.15
CA ALA A 295 18.35 13.33 30.93
C ALA A 295 17.10 14.04 31.47
N ASP A 296 15.94 13.85 30.87
CA ASP A 296 14.64 14.37 31.28
C ASP A 296 13.83 13.40 32.18
N GLU A 297 14.50 12.48 32.84
CA GLU A 297 13.91 11.47 33.74
C GLU A 297 12.93 12.07 34.77
N THR A 298 13.22 13.26 35.28
CA THR A 298 12.36 13.96 36.25
C THR A 298 11.02 14.40 35.67
N ALA A 299 10.94 14.60 34.37
CA ALA A 299 9.71 14.93 33.65
C ALA A 299 8.91 13.67 33.32
N THR A 300 9.51 12.49 33.46
CA THR A 300 8.87 11.21 33.13
C THR A 300 8.11 10.66 34.33
N PRO A 301 6.77 10.49 34.25
CA PRO A 301 5.99 9.82 35.31
C PRO A 301 6.55 8.46 35.66
N VAL A 302 6.60 8.11 36.93
CA VAL A 302 7.21 6.86 37.41
C VAL A 302 6.58 5.63 36.76
N TRP A 303 5.26 5.62 36.61
CA TRP A 303 4.51 4.49 35.99
C TRP A 303 4.83 4.28 34.50
N MET A 304 5.37 5.29 33.81
CA MET A 304 5.70 5.23 32.40
C MET A 304 7.11 4.69 32.14
N ARG A 305 8.02 4.81 33.10
CA ARG A 305 9.43 4.43 32.96
C ARG A 305 9.64 2.96 32.55
N PRO A 306 8.95 1.96 33.12
CA PRO A 306 9.08 0.57 32.71
C PRO A 306 8.81 0.34 31.22
N TYR A 307 7.83 1.05 30.65
CA TYR A 307 7.50 0.98 29.22
C TYR A 307 8.57 1.61 28.35
N ILE A 308 9.07 2.80 28.76
CA ILE A 308 10.12 3.50 28.02
C ILE A 308 11.40 2.66 27.96
N VAL A 309 11.79 2.06 29.10
CA VAL A 309 12.98 1.19 29.17
C VAL A 309 12.83 -0.04 28.30
N ALA A 310 11.68 -0.69 28.34
CA ALA A 310 11.41 -1.87 27.51
C ALA A 310 11.45 -1.51 26.01
N ALA A 311 10.85 -0.39 25.62
CA ALA A 311 10.85 0.09 24.24
C ALA A 311 12.25 0.51 23.75
N LEU A 312 13.05 1.13 24.63
CA LEU A 312 14.45 1.47 24.34
C LEU A 312 15.30 0.20 24.12
N ARG A 313 15.15 -0.80 24.98
CA ARG A 313 15.89 -2.08 24.86
C ARG A 313 15.51 -2.87 23.61
N SER A 314 14.27 -2.81 23.20
CA SER A 314 13.81 -3.45 21.94
C SER A 314 14.20 -2.64 20.69
N GLY A 315 14.72 -1.43 20.82
CA GLY A 315 15.02 -0.54 19.70
C GLY A 315 13.78 0.13 19.08
N ALA A 316 12.60 -0.04 19.70
CA ALA A 316 11.36 0.55 19.20
C ALA A 316 11.30 2.07 19.38
N VAL A 317 12.07 2.61 20.33
CA VAL A 317 12.22 4.05 20.52
C VAL A 317 13.69 4.43 20.70
N SER A 318 14.02 5.65 20.33
CA SER A 318 15.29 6.32 20.64
C SER A 318 15.00 7.67 21.24
N GLY A 319 15.98 8.26 21.92
CA GLY A 319 15.90 9.63 22.41
C GLY A 319 16.41 10.62 21.37
N ALA A 320 16.18 11.90 21.66
CA ALA A 320 16.76 13.02 20.94
C ALA A 320 17.96 13.56 21.66
N ALA A 321 19.02 13.98 20.93
CA ALA A 321 20.18 14.64 21.52
C ALA A 321 19.78 16.02 22.04
N ALA A 322 20.25 16.36 23.24
CA ALA A 322 20.09 17.66 23.89
C ALA A 322 21.40 18.07 24.57
N GLU A 323 21.53 19.33 25.04
CA GLU A 323 22.74 19.81 25.65
C GLU A 323 23.23 18.99 26.85
N ASN A 324 22.29 18.47 27.64
CA ASN A 324 22.57 17.71 28.86
C ASN A 324 22.48 16.19 28.69
N GLY A 325 22.50 15.67 27.45
CA GLY A 325 22.41 14.27 27.16
C GLY A 325 21.24 13.92 26.22
N VAL A 326 20.81 12.67 26.26
CA VAL A 326 19.67 12.19 25.45
C VAL A 326 18.37 12.36 26.22
N ILE A 327 17.33 12.90 25.61
CA ILE A 327 16.01 13.14 26.21
C ILE A 327 14.93 12.33 25.48
N PHE A 328 13.86 11.97 26.20
CA PHE A 328 12.73 11.23 25.62
C PHE A 328 11.55 12.14 25.25
N ARG A 329 11.33 13.23 25.98
CA ARG A 329 10.22 14.19 25.81
C ARG A 329 8.83 13.55 25.99
N PRO A 330 8.52 12.94 27.16
CA PRO A 330 7.30 12.16 27.35
C PRO A 330 6.00 12.97 27.23
N ALA A 331 6.04 14.27 27.56
CA ALA A 331 4.89 15.17 27.55
C ALA A 331 4.68 15.90 26.22
N ASP A 332 5.69 15.90 25.33
CA ASP A 332 5.58 16.58 24.04
C ASP A 332 4.55 15.89 23.16
N ALA A 333 3.82 16.67 22.36
CA ALA A 333 2.93 16.12 21.35
C ALA A 333 3.72 15.25 20.37
N LEU A 334 3.23 14.04 20.11
CA LEU A 334 3.83 13.14 19.15
C LEU A 334 3.46 13.58 17.73
N THR A 335 4.43 13.62 16.83
CA THR A 335 4.16 13.91 15.42
C THR A 335 3.81 12.64 14.63
N HIS A 336 3.21 12.80 13.42
CA HIS A 336 2.92 11.67 12.53
C HIS A 336 4.20 10.88 12.18
N ALA A 337 5.28 11.58 11.83
CA ALA A 337 6.57 10.95 11.53
C ALA A 337 7.13 10.16 12.73
N GLU A 338 7.06 10.72 13.93
CA GLU A 338 7.51 10.04 15.15
C GLU A 338 6.64 8.82 15.48
N ALA A 339 5.32 8.91 15.26
CA ALA A 339 4.40 7.79 15.44
C ALA A 339 4.68 6.64 14.47
N ALA A 340 4.99 6.95 13.21
CA ALA A 340 5.37 5.96 12.21
C ALA A 340 6.58 5.14 12.67
N VAL A 341 7.64 5.82 13.15
CA VAL A 341 8.85 5.14 13.63
C VAL A 341 8.57 4.29 14.87
N MET A 342 7.77 4.79 15.81
CA MET A 342 7.39 3.99 16.99
C MET A 342 6.60 2.73 16.62
N VAL A 343 5.61 2.84 15.75
CA VAL A 343 4.79 1.70 15.34
C VAL A 343 5.62 0.69 14.56
N GLN A 344 6.46 1.15 13.63
CA GLN A 344 7.41 0.31 12.91
C GLN A 344 8.30 -0.48 13.87
N GLY A 345 8.93 0.20 14.84
CA GLY A 345 9.82 -0.41 15.81
C GLY A 345 9.10 -1.43 16.72
N LEU A 346 7.89 -1.10 17.22
CA LEU A 346 7.09 -2.00 18.07
C LEU A 346 6.58 -3.25 17.35
N LEU A 347 6.34 -3.15 16.04
CA LEU A 347 5.92 -4.27 15.21
C LEU A 347 7.11 -5.00 14.56
N ALA A 348 8.33 -4.49 14.70
CA ALA A 348 9.55 -4.96 14.06
C ALA A 348 9.39 -5.10 12.52
N LEU A 349 8.71 -4.13 11.89
CA LEU A 349 8.53 -4.12 10.45
C LEU A 349 9.85 -3.76 9.77
N PRO A 350 10.22 -4.43 8.66
CA PRO A 350 11.38 -4.05 7.87
C PRO A 350 11.16 -2.67 7.23
N GLU A 351 12.20 -1.87 7.13
CA GLU A 351 12.15 -0.62 6.39
C GLU A 351 11.76 -0.87 4.94
N ALA A 352 10.95 0.01 4.39
CA ALA A 352 10.50 -0.06 3.01
C ALA A 352 10.45 1.35 2.40
N GLU A 353 10.62 1.44 1.07
CA GLU A 353 10.42 2.69 0.35
C GLU A 353 8.92 2.99 0.27
N SER A 354 8.51 4.19 0.69
CA SER A 354 7.13 4.64 0.56
C SER A 354 6.81 4.95 -0.91
N ARG A 355 5.70 4.43 -1.42
CA ARG A 355 5.24 4.67 -2.79
C ARG A 355 4.39 5.94 -2.90
N SER A 356 3.65 6.28 -1.84
CA SER A 356 2.73 7.42 -1.82
C SER A 356 3.44 8.77 -1.69
N VAL A 357 4.66 8.80 -1.14
CA VAL A 357 5.44 10.02 -0.89
C VAL A 357 6.26 10.46 -2.12
N PHE A 358 6.34 9.65 -3.18
CA PHE A 358 7.10 9.94 -4.40
C PHE A 358 6.31 10.65 -5.51
N SER A 359 5.18 11.29 -5.24
CA SER A 359 4.70 12.35 -6.12
C SER A 359 5.70 13.52 -6.03
N GLU A 360 6.18 14.00 -7.18
CA GLU A 360 7.31 14.96 -7.28
C GLU A 360 7.13 16.24 -6.42
N GLU A 361 5.94 16.55 -5.95
CA GLU A 361 5.61 17.71 -5.11
C GLU A 361 5.66 17.44 -3.59
N GLY A 362 5.67 16.17 -3.12
CA GLY A 362 5.60 15.83 -1.68
C GLY A 362 6.85 15.16 -1.10
N ALA A 363 7.80 14.74 -1.94
CA ALA A 363 8.97 13.96 -1.50
C ALA A 363 9.92 14.70 -0.55
N ASP A 364 9.93 16.04 -0.58
CA ASP A 364 10.80 16.88 0.27
C ASP A 364 10.21 17.13 1.67
N ALA A 365 8.90 16.87 1.88
CA ALA A 365 8.24 17.16 3.16
C ALA A 365 8.55 16.10 4.22
N LEU A 366 8.79 14.82 3.83
CA LEU A 366 9.01 13.74 4.79
C LEU A 366 10.47 13.67 5.24
N PRO A 367 10.75 13.80 6.55
CA PRO A 367 12.10 13.71 7.10
C PRO A 367 12.78 12.38 6.71
N VAL A 368 14.06 12.45 6.35
CA VAL A 368 14.84 11.28 5.88
C VAL A 368 14.79 10.11 6.88
N TRP A 369 14.83 10.42 8.19
CA TRP A 369 14.79 9.44 9.27
C TRP A 369 13.44 8.71 9.41
N ALA A 370 12.35 9.26 8.86
CA ALA A 370 11.01 8.66 8.93
C ALA A 370 10.61 7.92 7.66
N ARG A 371 11.32 8.11 6.54
CA ARG A 371 10.95 7.54 5.22
C ARG A 371 10.81 6.02 5.23
N GLY A 372 11.78 5.32 5.82
CA GLY A 372 11.76 3.87 5.92
C GLY A 372 10.58 3.35 6.75
N ALA A 373 10.23 4.06 7.83
CA ALA A 373 9.09 3.73 8.67
C ALA A 373 7.75 4.00 7.98
N ALA A 374 7.60 5.14 7.30
CA ALA A 374 6.40 5.45 6.54
C ALA A 374 6.13 4.40 5.46
N GLY A 375 7.16 4.01 4.68
CA GLY A 375 7.04 2.96 3.68
C GLY A 375 6.74 1.59 4.28
N ALA A 376 7.27 1.28 5.46
CA ALA A 376 6.96 0.04 6.17
C ALA A 376 5.50 -0.03 6.60
N LEU A 377 4.93 1.07 7.13
CA LEU A 377 3.52 1.14 7.52
C LEU A 377 2.61 1.02 6.29
N GLU A 378 2.91 1.76 5.22
CA GLU A 378 2.17 1.69 3.95
C GLU A 378 2.14 0.25 3.40
N THR A 379 3.31 -0.41 3.35
CA THR A 379 3.43 -1.79 2.89
C THR A 379 2.65 -2.76 3.78
N ALA A 380 2.59 -2.49 5.07
CA ALA A 380 1.84 -3.27 6.04
C ALA A 380 0.32 -2.96 6.06
N GLY A 381 -0.14 -1.99 5.28
CA GLY A 381 -1.54 -1.56 5.22
C GLY A 381 -2.00 -0.77 6.46
N ILE A 382 -1.06 -0.13 7.16
CA ILE A 382 -1.36 0.78 8.28
C ILE A 382 -1.43 2.20 7.72
N ALA A 383 -2.63 2.76 7.66
CA ALA A 383 -2.85 4.12 7.20
C ALA A 383 -2.46 5.13 8.28
N LEU A 384 -1.55 6.03 7.94
CA LEU A 384 -1.17 7.19 8.73
C LEU A 384 -0.93 8.33 7.74
N ASP A 385 -1.57 9.48 7.98
CA ASP A 385 -1.39 10.64 7.10
C ASP A 385 0.02 11.20 7.23
N MET A 386 0.77 11.15 6.13
CA MET A 386 2.15 11.66 6.05
C MET A 386 2.26 12.93 5.21
N SER A 387 1.13 13.55 4.84
CA SER A 387 1.13 14.83 4.12
C SER A 387 1.69 15.98 4.96
N GLU A 388 1.48 15.92 6.28
CA GLU A 388 2.02 16.84 7.27
C GLU A 388 2.79 16.07 8.36
N PRO A 389 4.01 15.57 8.09
CA PRO A 389 4.73 14.63 8.96
C PRO A 389 5.08 15.20 10.34
N ASP A 390 5.25 16.52 10.43
CA ASP A 390 5.57 17.23 11.68
C ASP A 390 4.33 17.70 12.44
N ALA A 391 3.13 17.51 11.87
CA ALA A 391 1.89 17.83 12.58
C ALA A 391 1.68 16.91 13.79
N PRO A 392 1.10 17.42 14.88
CA PRO A 392 0.78 16.62 16.06
C PRO A 392 -0.28 15.56 15.75
N LEU A 393 0.00 14.31 16.12
CA LEU A 393 -0.95 13.22 16.01
C LEU A 393 -2.12 13.40 16.97
N THR A 394 -3.34 13.44 16.46
CA THR A 394 -4.54 13.52 17.28
C THR A 394 -4.87 12.19 17.97
N ARG A 395 -5.68 12.23 19.02
CA ARG A 395 -6.08 11.00 19.73
C ARG A 395 -6.91 10.06 18.88
N LEU A 396 -7.72 10.59 17.98
CA LEU A 396 -8.50 9.76 17.05
C LEU A 396 -7.61 9.04 16.03
N GLU A 397 -6.64 9.74 15.45
CA GLU A 397 -5.64 9.16 14.55
C GLU A 397 -4.80 8.12 15.26
N ALA A 398 -4.34 8.40 16.48
CA ALA A 398 -3.63 7.45 17.32
C ALA A 398 -4.44 6.18 17.56
N ALA A 399 -5.74 6.30 17.88
CA ALA A 399 -6.65 5.17 18.08
C ALA A 399 -6.79 4.33 16.81
N SER A 400 -6.95 4.97 15.66
CA SER A 400 -7.04 4.32 14.36
C SER A 400 -5.76 3.55 14.01
N THR A 401 -4.62 4.22 14.10
CA THR A 401 -3.30 3.63 13.82
C THR A 401 -3.00 2.44 14.73
N LEU A 402 -3.24 2.58 16.03
CA LEU A 402 -3.03 1.51 17.01
C LEU A 402 -3.96 0.31 16.77
N ARG A 403 -5.20 0.54 16.34
CA ARG A 403 -6.12 -0.55 15.98
C ARG A 403 -5.61 -1.32 14.78
N GLN A 404 -5.14 -0.65 13.73
CA GLN A 404 -4.58 -1.27 12.54
C GLN A 404 -3.33 -2.10 12.90
N ALA A 405 -2.42 -1.54 13.69
CA ALA A 405 -1.24 -2.22 14.21
C ALA A 405 -1.60 -3.50 15.00
N TYR A 406 -2.62 -3.42 15.87
CA TYR A 406 -3.13 -4.56 16.61
C TYR A 406 -3.69 -5.66 15.72
N LEU A 407 -4.47 -5.30 14.70
CA LEU A 407 -5.05 -6.26 13.76
C LEU A 407 -3.96 -6.96 12.95
N LEU A 408 -2.96 -6.22 12.47
CA LEU A 408 -1.82 -6.77 11.74
C LEU A 408 -1.07 -7.81 12.59
N ARG A 409 -0.71 -7.46 13.82
CA ARG A 409 0.00 -8.36 14.74
C ARG A 409 -0.77 -9.66 14.99
N ASN A 410 -2.09 -9.59 15.14
CA ASN A 410 -2.92 -10.75 15.42
C ASN A 410 -3.29 -11.57 14.18
N SER A 411 -3.19 -11.00 12.98
CA SER A 411 -3.38 -11.74 11.72
C SER A 411 -2.15 -12.55 11.33
N SER A 412 -0.95 -12.13 11.72
CA SER A 412 0.32 -12.80 11.44
C SER A 412 0.58 -14.04 12.33
N GLY A 413 -0.28 -14.29 13.30
CA GLY A 413 -0.18 -15.40 14.26
C GLY A 413 -1.14 -16.58 13.99
N GLN A 414 -1.84 -16.57 12.85
CA GLN A 414 -2.70 -17.67 12.39
C GLN A 414 -2.09 -18.31 11.11
#